data_dfb04f1d8c8f8119e39fa9c6c2934ddf
#
_entry.id   dfb04f1d8c8f8119e39fa9c6c2934ddf
#
_cell.length_a   1.000
_cell.length_b   1.000
_cell.length_c   1.000
_cell.angle_alpha   90.00
_cell.angle_beta   90.00
_cell.angle_gamma   90.00
#
_symmetry.space_group_name_H-M   'P 1'
#
loop_
_entity.id
_entity.type
_entity.pdbx_description
1 polymer ?
#
loop_
_entity_poly.entity_id
_entity_poly.type
_entity_poly.pdbx_seq_one_letter_code
_entity_poly.pdbx_strand_id
1 'polypeptide(L)'
;LGPCMGVKGGAAGGGYSQVVPMEDINLHFTGDFHAITSAHMLLSAMVDNHVQQGNALNIDPRRIVWKRVVDMNDRELRNIVVGLGGKAHGVPRQDGFDITVASEVMAILCLASSLHDLKDRLSKIIVAYDYNGKPVTAGQIKAHGAMAALLKDAVKPNLVQTLENVPAIIHGGPFANIAHGCNSVMATKTAMKLADYTITEAGFGADLGAEKFFDIKCRYAGLKPDAVVLVATVRALKMHGGVPKTDLTAPNVDAVKKGIVNLEKHIENIKTVSYTHLRAHETAANL
;
A
#
# COMPACT_ATOMS: atom_id res chain seq x y z
N LEU A 1 -0.49 -11.58 3.80
CA LEU A 1 0.73 -11.98 4.51
C LEU A 1 1.75 -12.54 3.53
N GLY A 2 3.01 -12.43 3.85
CA GLY A 2 4.11 -12.91 3.02
C GLY A 2 5.44 -12.87 3.77
N PRO A 3 6.53 -13.37 3.18
CA PRO A 3 7.83 -13.39 3.81
C PRO A 3 8.27 -12.01 4.30
N CYS A 4 8.81 -11.95 5.50
CA CYS A 4 9.34 -10.73 6.08
C CYS A 4 10.63 -11.00 6.85
N MET A 5 11.76 -10.65 6.25
CA MET A 5 13.09 -10.82 6.82
C MET A 5 13.65 -9.52 7.44
N GLY A 6 12.81 -8.52 7.67
CA GLY A 6 13.27 -7.22 8.19
C GLY A 6 14.04 -6.35 7.20
N VAL A 7 14.23 -6.81 5.96
CA VAL A 7 14.95 -6.09 4.91
C VAL A 7 14.05 -5.40 3.89
N LYS A 8 12.74 -5.47 4.06
CA LYS A 8 11.76 -4.70 3.30
C LYS A 8 11.77 -3.26 3.81
N GLY A 9 12.71 -2.49 3.33
CA GLY A 9 12.93 -1.13 3.81
C GLY A 9 11.72 -0.24 3.61
N GLY A 10 11.44 0.61 4.58
CA GLY A 10 10.46 1.66 4.49
C GLY A 10 9.02 1.26 4.82
N ALA A 11 8.73 0.03 5.17
CA ALA A 11 7.46 -0.31 5.79
C ALA A 11 7.39 0.34 7.16
N ALA A 12 6.91 1.55 7.21
CA ALA A 12 6.60 2.21 8.45
C ALA A 12 5.32 1.61 9.02
N GLY A 13 5.31 1.38 10.31
CA GLY A 13 4.16 0.84 11.03
C GLY A 13 4.32 -0.65 11.34
N GLY A 14 3.86 -1.03 12.49
CA GLY A 14 3.86 -2.39 12.97
C GLY A 14 5.23 -3.02 13.22
N GLY A 15 6.29 -2.23 13.40
CA GLY A 15 7.68 -2.71 13.47
C GLY A 15 7.92 -3.88 14.42
N TYR A 16 7.18 -3.96 15.51
CA TYR A 16 7.26 -5.07 16.47
C TYR A 16 6.05 -6.01 16.43
N SER A 17 5.03 -5.69 15.63
CA SER A 17 3.87 -6.55 15.48
C SER A 17 4.20 -7.73 14.58
N GLN A 18 3.98 -8.94 15.08
CA GLN A 18 4.28 -10.19 14.39
C GLN A 18 3.06 -11.10 14.35
N VAL A 19 2.93 -11.88 13.29
CA VAL A 19 1.94 -12.95 13.20
C VAL A 19 2.60 -14.27 13.56
N VAL A 20 2.03 -15.02 14.48
CA VAL A 20 2.53 -16.32 14.91
C VAL A 20 1.64 -17.44 14.40
N PRO A 21 2.17 -18.63 14.08
CA PRO A 21 3.60 -18.99 14.07
C PRO A 21 4.39 -18.21 13.01
N MET A 22 5.50 -17.59 13.43
CA MET A 22 6.23 -16.64 12.59
C MET A 22 6.87 -17.30 11.36
N GLU A 23 7.48 -18.46 11.55
CA GLU A 23 8.17 -19.19 10.49
C GLU A 23 7.20 -19.64 9.40
N ASP A 24 6.05 -20.15 9.80
CA ASP A 24 5.05 -20.70 8.87
C ASP A 24 4.31 -19.60 8.08
N ILE A 25 4.23 -18.39 8.63
CA ILE A 25 3.47 -17.30 8.03
C ILE A 25 4.38 -16.25 7.42
N ASN A 26 5.41 -15.77 8.14
CA ASN A 26 6.26 -14.67 7.66
C ASN A 26 7.35 -15.12 6.68
N LEU A 27 7.74 -16.39 6.72
CA LEU A 27 8.72 -16.97 5.78
C LEU A 27 8.07 -17.76 4.63
N HIS A 28 6.78 -17.69 4.53
CA HIS A 28 5.98 -18.46 3.60
C HIS A 28 5.80 -17.72 2.25
N PHE A 29 5.98 -18.42 1.14
CA PHE A 29 6.00 -17.83 -0.21
C PHE A 29 4.66 -17.85 -0.95
N THR A 30 3.56 -18.12 -0.28
CA THR A 30 2.22 -18.20 -0.89
C THR A 30 1.24 -17.15 -0.38
N GLY A 31 1.72 -16.12 0.31
CA GLY A 31 0.88 -15.04 0.84
C GLY A 31 0.41 -14.04 -0.23
N ASP A 32 -0.37 -13.07 0.22
CA ASP A 32 -0.98 -12.05 -0.64
C ASP A 32 0.09 -11.27 -1.44
N PHE A 33 1.22 -10.95 -0.84
CA PHE A 33 2.31 -10.24 -1.52
C PHE A 33 2.93 -11.07 -2.64
N HIS A 34 3.06 -12.37 -2.43
CA HIS A 34 3.53 -13.28 -3.47
C HIS A 34 2.55 -13.33 -4.66
N ALA A 35 1.25 -13.42 -4.38
CA ALA A 35 0.21 -13.38 -5.41
C ALA A 35 0.23 -12.04 -6.19
N ILE A 36 0.42 -10.93 -5.50
CA ILE A 36 0.55 -9.60 -6.13
C ILE A 36 1.78 -9.53 -7.01
N THR A 37 2.94 -9.97 -6.51
CA THR A 37 4.17 -10.05 -7.31
C THR A 37 3.95 -10.89 -8.56
N SER A 38 3.33 -12.06 -8.43
CA SER A 38 3.06 -12.95 -9.55
C SER A 38 2.13 -12.33 -10.59
N ALA A 39 1.03 -11.70 -10.16
CA ALA A 39 0.09 -11.02 -11.06
C ALA A 39 0.74 -9.82 -11.78
N HIS A 40 1.53 -9.04 -11.05
CA HIS A 40 2.24 -7.89 -11.61
C HIS A 40 3.28 -8.33 -12.65
N MET A 41 4.10 -9.33 -12.32
CA MET A 41 5.14 -9.85 -13.21
C MET A 41 4.56 -10.56 -14.43
N LEU A 42 3.40 -11.22 -14.28
CA LEU A 42 2.67 -11.76 -15.43
C LEU A 42 2.32 -10.66 -16.42
N LEU A 43 1.79 -9.53 -15.96
CA LEU A 43 1.47 -8.40 -16.83
C LEU A 43 2.74 -7.87 -17.53
N SER A 44 3.85 -7.72 -16.80
CA SER A 44 5.14 -7.30 -17.38
C SER A 44 5.59 -8.24 -18.49
N ALA A 45 5.54 -9.55 -18.25
CA ALA A 45 5.91 -10.56 -19.23
C ALA A 45 4.98 -10.55 -20.46
N MET A 46 3.68 -10.33 -20.26
CA MET A 46 2.70 -10.24 -21.35
C MET A 46 2.90 -8.98 -22.20
N VAL A 47 3.29 -7.85 -21.61
CA VAL A 47 3.66 -6.63 -22.35
C VAL A 47 4.88 -6.89 -23.22
N ASP A 48 5.94 -7.48 -22.64
CA ASP A 48 7.17 -7.79 -23.39
C ASP A 48 6.89 -8.79 -24.54
N ASN A 49 6.11 -9.83 -24.25
CA ASN A 49 5.72 -10.80 -25.27
C ASN A 49 4.89 -10.15 -26.39
N HIS A 50 3.98 -9.25 -26.05
CA HIS A 50 3.16 -8.54 -27.04
C HIS A 50 4.04 -7.71 -27.99
N VAL A 51 5.02 -6.98 -27.45
CA VAL A 51 5.96 -6.18 -28.23
C VAL A 51 6.83 -7.07 -29.12
N GLN A 52 7.31 -8.20 -28.58
CA GLN A 52 8.18 -9.15 -29.30
C GLN A 52 7.44 -9.92 -30.42
N GLN A 53 6.16 -10.23 -30.23
CA GLN A 53 5.35 -11.08 -31.12
C GLN A 53 4.45 -10.26 -32.06
N GLY A 54 5.01 -9.24 -32.67
CA GLY A 54 4.36 -8.48 -33.73
C GLY A 54 3.66 -7.19 -33.32
N ASN A 55 3.60 -6.88 -32.03
CA ASN A 55 3.17 -5.57 -31.49
C ASN A 55 1.87 -5.03 -32.12
N ALA A 56 0.82 -5.83 -32.16
CA ALA A 56 -0.46 -5.50 -32.81
C ALA A 56 -1.13 -4.23 -32.25
N LEU A 57 -0.81 -3.84 -31.01
CA LEU A 57 -1.28 -2.60 -30.39
C LEU A 57 -0.37 -1.40 -30.66
N ASN A 58 0.65 -1.57 -31.49
CA ASN A 58 1.58 -0.52 -31.90
C ASN A 58 2.24 0.23 -30.71
N ILE A 59 2.59 -0.50 -29.67
CA ILE A 59 3.26 0.05 -28.46
C ILE A 59 4.61 0.64 -28.85
N ASP A 60 4.91 1.85 -28.40
CA ASP A 60 6.29 2.40 -28.43
C ASP A 60 7.07 1.81 -27.24
N PRO A 61 8.11 0.97 -27.47
CA PRO A 61 8.87 0.36 -26.38
C PRO A 61 9.54 1.35 -25.44
N ARG A 62 9.76 2.60 -25.89
CA ARG A 62 10.32 3.68 -25.07
C ARG A 62 9.26 4.32 -24.15
N ARG A 63 7.99 3.97 -24.32
CA ARG A 63 6.85 4.51 -23.59
C ARG A 63 6.09 3.44 -22.85
N ILE A 64 6.73 2.34 -22.51
CA ILE A 64 6.24 1.36 -21.56
C ILE A 64 6.43 1.98 -20.16
N VAL A 65 5.32 2.19 -19.45
CA VAL A 65 5.30 2.81 -18.10
C VAL A 65 5.18 1.77 -17.01
N TRP A 66 4.81 0.55 -17.35
CA TRP A 66 4.67 -0.57 -16.45
C TRP A 66 6.03 -1.20 -16.16
N LYS A 67 6.55 -0.96 -14.96
CA LYS A 67 7.79 -1.58 -14.50
C LYS A 67 7.55 -2.99 -13.96
N ARG A 68 8.60 -3.61 -13.49
CA ARG A 68 8.58 -4.86 -12.74
C ARG A 68 8.46 -4.62 -11.25
N VAL A 69 8.23 -5.68 -10.47
CA VAL A 69 8.30 -5.61 -9.02
C VAL A 69 9.09 -6.77 -8.44
N VAL A 70 9.69 -6.53 -7.29
CA VAL A 70 10.31 -7.54 -6.45
C VAL A 70 9.97 -7.23 -5.00
N ASP A 71 9.72 -8.26 -4.21
CA ASP A 71 9.38 -8.06 -2.79
C ASP A 71 10.65 -7.85 -1.93
N MET A 72 11.48 -6.94 -2.38
CA MET A 72 12.74 -6.54 -1.75
C MET A 72 13.03 -5.09 -2.12
N ASN A 73 13.57 -4.30 -1.19
CA ASN A 73 14.03 -2.95 -1.49
C ASN A 73 15.47 -2.99 -2.02
N ASP A 74 15.61 -3.05 -3.34
CA ASP A 74 16.90 -3.09 -4.01
C ASP A 74 17.09 -1.84 -4.89
N ARG A 75 18.05 -0.99 -4.54
CA ARG A 75 18.33 0.25 -5.27
C ARG A 75 18.98 0.00 -6.63
N GLU A 76 19.76 -1.05 -6.76
CA GLU A 76 20.48 -1.37 -7.99
C GLU A 76 19.51 -1.78 -9.11
N LEU A 77 18.33 -2.31 -8.74
CA LEU A 77 17.30 -2.71 -9.68
C LEU A 77 16.32 -1.60 -10.07
N ARG A 78 16.43 -0.39 -9.55
CA ARG A 78 15.48 0.71 -9.83
C ARG A 78 15.55 1.20 -11.27
N ASN A 79 16.72 1.15 -11.88
CA ASN A 79 16.95 1.53 -13.27
C ASN A 79 17.90 0.53 -13.90
N ILE A 80 17.38 -0.28 -14.81
CA ILE A 80 18.10 -1.34 -15.50
C ILE A 80 17.82 -1.29 -17.00
N VAL A 81 18.59 -2.03 -17.77
CA VAL A 81 18.32 -2.30 -19.18
C VAL A 81 17.87 -3.75 -19.31
N VAL A 82 16.72 -3.95 -19.94
CA VAL A 82 16.19 -5.30 -20.26
C VAL A 82 16.27 -5.57 -21.74
N GLY A 83 16.08 -6.84 -22.15
CA GLY A 83 16.04 -7.25 -23.56
C GLY A 83 17.39 -7.33 -24.25
N LEU A 84 18.51 -7.37 -23.51
CA LEU A 84 19.85 -7.59 -24.06
C LEU A 84 20.04 -9.06 -24.45
N GLY A 85 20.95 -9.34 -25.38
CA GLY A 85 21.26 -10.71 -25.83
C GLY A 85 20.79 -11.04 -27.24
N GLY A 86 20.32 -10.03 -27.97
CA GLY A 86 19.93 -10.17 -29.39
C GLY A 86 18.44 -10.39 -29.60
N LYS A 87 18.02 -10.55 -30.83
CA LYS A 87 16.61 -10.53 -31.27
C LYS A 87 15.72 -11.55 -30.55
N ALA A 88 16.24 -12.67 -30.11
CA ALA A 88 15.49 -13.70 -29.41
C ALA A 88 15.16 -13.32 -27.94
N HIS A 89 15.84 -12.32 -27.39
CA HIS A 89 15.75 -11.95 -25.98
C HIS A 89 14.88 -10.71 -25.69
N GLY A 90 14.19 -10.19 -26.71
CA GLY A 90 13.29 -9.06 -26.58
C GLY A 90 13.82 -7.77 -27.19
N VAL A 91 13.18 -6.66 -26.87
CA VAL A 91 13.55 -5.32 -27.35
C VAL A 91 14.29 -4.57 -26.24
N PRO A 92 15.57 -4.17 -26.47
CA PRO A 92 16.32 -3.42 -25.48
C PRO A 92 15.62 -2.12 -25.07
N ARG A 93 15.40 -1.93 -23.78
CA ARG A 93 14.78 -0.73 -23.23
C ARG A 93 15.16 -0.51 -21.77
N GLN A 94 14.97 0.70 -21.29
CA GLN A 94 15.03 0.97 -19.87
C GLN A 94 13.83 0.32 -19.15
N ASP A 95 14.08 -0.21 -17.97
CA ASP A 95 13.08 -0.76 -17.07
C ASP A 95 13.56 -0.59 -15.62
N GLY A 96 12.86 -1.16 -14.66
CA GLY A 96 13.25 -1.20 -13.26
C GLY A 96 12.33 -2.08 -12.45
N PHE A 97 12.74 -2.30 -11.20
CA PHE A 97 11.93 -3.00 -10.21
C PHE A 97 11.50 -2.03 -9.11
N ASP A 98 10.20 -1.93 -8.89
CA ASP A 98 9.64 -1.30 -7.70
C ASP A 98 9.40 -2.38 -6.63
N ILE A 99 9.21 -1.99 -5.37
CA ILE A 99 8.85 -2.94 -4.32
C ILE A 99 7.39 -3.37 -4.48
N THR A 100 7.07 -4.63 -4.23
CA THR A 100 5.71 -5.19 -4.44
C THR A 100 4.60 -4.37 -3.78
N VAL A 101 4.82 -3.84 -2.58
CA VAL A 101 3.82 -3.02 -1.87
C VAL A 101 3.56 -1.65 -2.53
N ALA A 102 4.43 -1.21 -3.43
CA ALA A 102 4.23 -0.03 -4.27
C ALA A 102 3.51 -0.34 -5.59
N SER A 103 3.20 -1.60 -5.85
CA SER A 103 2.49 -2.02 -7.05
C SER A 103 1.08 -1.40 -7.13
N GLU A 104 0.69 -0.96 -8.32
CA GLU A 104 -0.70 -0.56 -8.62
C GLU A 104 -1.67 -1.73 -8.36
N VAL A 105 -1.24 -2.99 -8.57
CA VAL A 105 -2.04 -4.18 -8.25
C VAL A 105 -2.37 -4.25 -6.76
N MET A 106 -1.43 -3.88 -5.87
CA MET A 106 -1.68 -3.79 -4.42
C MET A 106 -2.77 -2.76 -4.11
N ALA A 107 -2.69 -1.57 -4.69
CA ALA A 107 -3.69 -0.51 -4.50
C ALA A 107 -5.07 -0.93 -5.02
N ILE A 108 -5.11 -1.56 -6.18
CA ILE A 108 -6.34 -2.09 -6.80
C ILE A 108 -6.95 -3.18 -5.91
N LEU A 109 -6.17 -4.13 -5.41
CA LEU A 109 -6.64 -5.18 -4.51
C LEU A 109 -7.30 -4.58 -3.27
N CYS A 110 -6.68 -3.56 -2.68
CA CYS A 110 -7.18 -2.92 -1.46
C CYS A 110 -8.45 -2.09 -1.68
N LEU A 111 -8.66 -1.56 -2.86
CA LEU A 111 -9.87 -0.80 -3.21
C LEU A 111 -10.98 -1.68 -3.79
N ALA A 112 -10.68 -2.88 -4.25
CA ALA A 112 -11.68 -3.77 -4.84
C ALA A 112 -12.74 -4.19 -3.82
N SER A 113 -14.00 -4.27 -4.29
CA SER A 113 -15.16 -4.68 -3.51
C SER A 113 -15.57 -6.14 -3.75
N SER A 114 -15.05 -6.76 -4.80
CA SER A 114 -15.29 -8.15 -5.20
C SER A 114 -14.23 -8.62 -6.18
N LEU A 115 -14.19 -9.93 -6.46
CA LEU A 115 -13.31 -10.48 -7.49
C LEU A 115 -13.66 -9.95 -8.89
N HIS A 116 -14.93 -9.66 -9.16
CA HIS A 116 -15.37 -9.08 -10.42
C HIS A 116 -14.88 -7.63 -10.57
N ASP A 117 -15.09 -6.80 -9.55
CA ASP A 117 -14.58 -5.43 -9.49
C ASP A 117 -13.04 -5.39 -9.59
N LEU A 118 -12.35 -6.32 -8.91
CA LEU A 118 -10.89 -6.49 -9.04
C LEU A 118 -10.49 -6.70 -10.51
N LYS A 119 -11.13 -7.65 -11.19
CA LYS A 119 -10.85 -7.95 -12.61
C LYS A 119 -11.09 -6.75 -13.52
N ASP A 120 -12.19 -6.03 -13.30
CA ASP A 120 -12.52 -4.83 -14.08
C ASP A 120 -11.49 -3.71 -13.88
N ARG A 121 -11.02 -3.50 -12.65
CA ARG A 121 -9.97 -2.53 -12.34
C ARG A 121 -8.64 -2.89 -12.97
N LEU A 122 -8.24 -4.16 -12.85
CA LEU A 122 -7.02 -4.67 -13.48
C LEU A 122 -7.03 -4.44 -15.00
N SER A 123 -8.19 -4.55 -15.65
CA SER A 123 -8.29 -4.30 -17.10
C SER A 123 -7.96 -2.87 -17.51
N LYS A 124 -8.11 -1.91 -16.60
CA LYS A 124 -7.91 -0.47 -16.85
C LYS A 124 -6.49 0.02 -16.59
N ILE A 125 -5.60 -0.82 -16.04
CA ILE A 125 -4.20 -0.48 -15.83
C ILE A 125 -3.58 -0.03 -17.15
N ILE A 126 -2.98 1.16 -17.17
CA ILE A 126 -2.23 1.67 -18.32
C ILE A 126 -0.82 1.09 -18.24
N VAL A 127 -0.42 0.32 -19.26
CA VAL A 127 0.88 -0.35 -19.29
C VAL A 127 1.89 0.36 -20.18
N ALA A 128 1.40 1.06 -21.20
CA ALA A 128 2.24 1.72 -22.21
C ALA A 128 1.46 2.78 -22.98
N TYR A 129 2.13 3.48 -23.86
CA TYR A 129 1.52 4.31 -24.90
C TYR A 129 1.93 3.80 -26.28
N ASP A 130 1.04 3.91 -27.24
CA ASP A 130 1.34 3.61 -28.64
C ASP A 130 2.16 4.75 -29.28
N TYR A 131 2.63 4.56 -30.52
CA TYR A 131 3.39 5.57 -31.25
C TYR A 131 2.60 6.87 -31.51
N ASN A 132 1.26 6.84 -31.41
CA ASN A 132 0.38 8.00 -31.55
C ASN A 132 0.09 8.68 -30.19
N GLY A 133 0.63 8.16 -29.11
CA GLY A 133 0.42 8.70 -27.76
C GLY A 133 -0.87 8.25 -27.07
N LYS A 134 -1.57 7.26 -27.60
CA LYS A 134 -2.77 6.69 -26.95
C LYS A 134 -2.37 5.68 -25.88
N PRO A 135 -3.06 5.66 -24.72
CA PRO A 135 -2.77 4.67 -23.69
C PRO A 135 -3.15 3.26 -24.14
N VAL A 136 -2.30 2.30 -23.79
CA VAL A 136 -2.56 0.86 -23.94
C VAL A 136 -2.78 0.27 -22.58
N THR A 137 -3.84 -0.54 -22.43
CA THR A 137 -4.26 -1.10 -21.15
C THR A 137 -4.00 -2.60 -21.03
N ALA A 138 -3.94 -3.10 -19.79
CA ALA A 138 -3.88 -4.53 -19.48
C ALA A 138 -5.08 -5.31 -20.06
N GLY A 139 -6.23 -4.65 -20.19
CA GLY A 139 -7.43 -5.20 -20.82
C GLY A 139 -7.24 -5.47 -22.30
N GLN A 140 -6.59 -4.55 -23.03
CA GLN A 140 -6.26 -4.72 -24.45
C GLN A 140 -5.24 -5.85 -24.68
N ILE A 141 -4.29 -6.02 -23.76
CA ILE A 141 -3.33 -7.15 -23.75
C ILE A 141 -4.01 -8.46 -23.30
N LYS A 142 -5.22 -8.39 -22.74
CA LYS A 142 -6.00 -9.53 -22.22
C LYS A 142 -5.37 -10.22 -20.98
N ALA A 143 -4.55 -9.49 -20.22
CA ALA A 143 -3.85 -10.02 -19.04
C ALA A 143 -4.75 -10.13 -17.79
N HIS A 144 -5.74 -9.23 -17.65
CA HIS A 144 -6.55 -9.03 -16.45
C HIS A 144 -7.26 -10.30 -15.94
N GLY A 145 -7.64 -11.21 -16.82
CA GLY A 145 -8.28 -12.48 -16.41
C GLY A 145 -7.31 -13.41 -15.68
N ALA A 146 -6.09 -13.58 -16.22
CA ALA A 146 -5.05 -14.40 -15.59
C ALA A 146 -4.54 -13.75 -14.30
N MET A 147 -4.39 -12.41 -14.27
CA MET A 147 -4.06 -11.67 -13.05
C MET A 147 -5.10 -11.89 -11.96
N ALA A 148 -6.39 -11.80 -12.27
CA ALA A 148 -7.47 -12.04 -11.32
C ALA A 148 -7.48 -13.48 -10.81
N ALA A 149 -7.14 -14.46 -11.64
CA ALA A 149 -7.01 -15.86 -11.23
C ALA A 149 -5.87 -16.07 -10.22
N LEU A 150 -4.73 -15.41 -10.41
CA LEU A 150 -3.61 -15.43 -9.46
C LEU A 150 -3.97 -14.76 -8.11
N LEU A 151 -4.87 -13.79 -8.14
CA LEU A 151 -5.28 -13.01 -6.97
C LEU A 151 -6.54 -13.56 -6.27
N LYS A 152 -7.15 -14.64 -6.75
CA LYS A 152 -8.45 -15.15 -6.26
C LYS A 152 -8.49 -15.45 -4.77
N ASP A 153 -7.38 -15.90 -4.20
CA ASP A 153 -7.27 -16.19 -2.77
C ASP A 153 -6.76 -14.97 -2.00
N ALA A 154 -5.86 -14.19 -2.59
CA ALA A 154 -5.35 -12.95 -2.01
C ALA A 154 -6.43 -11.87 -1.84
N VAL A 155 -7.55 -11.94 -2.54
CA VAL A 155 -8.68 -11.02 -2.38
C VAL A 155 -9.46 -11.23 -1.07
N LYS A 156 -9.25 -12.35 -0.40
CA LYS A 156 -9.90 -12.70 0.88
C LYS A 156 -9.09 -12.13 2.04
N PRO A 157 -9.71 -11.35 2.95
CA PRO A 157 -9.03 -10.88 4.15
C PRO A 157 -8.57 -12.00 5.07
N ASN A 158 -7.45 -11.79 5.76
CA ASN A 158 -6.89 -12.75 6.71
C ASN A 158 -7.39 -12.41 8.12
N LEU A 159 -8.09 -13.35 8.75
CA LEU A 159 -8.52 -13.23 10.14
C LEU A 159 -7.46 -13.85 11.06
N VAL A 160 -6.99 -13.09 12.02
CA VAL A 160 -6.03 -13.52 13.04
C VAL A 160 -6.55 -13.15 14.44
N GLN A 161 -6.01 -13.81 15.46
CA GLN A 161 -6.31 -13.51 16.87
C GLN A 161 -5.10 -12.84 17.51
N THR A 162 -5.34 -11.74 18.23
CA THR A 162 -4.28 -11.10 19.01
C THR A 162 -3.96 -11.89 20.27
N LEU A 163 -2.84 -11.57 20.92
CA LEU A 163 -2.47 -12.21 22.20
C LEU A 163 -3.47 -11.91 23.31
N GLU A 164 -4.22 -10.81 23.21
CA GLU A 164 -5.30 -10.44 24.12
C GLU A 164 -6.66 -11.06 23.75
N ASN A 165 -6.70 -12.01 22.83
CA ASN A 165 -7.89 -12.70 22.35
C ASN A 165 -8.90 -11.78 21.62
N VAL A 166 -8.44 -10.70 21.03
CA VAL A 166 -9.25 -9.84 20.18
C VAL A 166 -9.05 -10.22 18.70
N PRO A 167 -10.11 -10.37 17.90
CA PRO A 167 -9.96 -10.66 16.48
C PRO A 167 -9.36 -9.45 15.75
N ALA A 168 -8.46 -9.73 14.80
CA ALA A 168 -7.89 -8.73 13.91
C ALA A 168 -7.95 -9.21 12.47
N ILE A 169 -8.31 -8.31 11.55
CA ILE A 169 -8.34 -8.61 10.11
C ILE A 169 -7.17 -7.89 9.44
N ILE A 170 -6.29 -8.68 8.83
CA ILE A 170 -5.10 -8.17 8.15
C ILE A 170 -5.28 -8.41 6.65
N HIS A 171 -5.20 -7.33 5.86
CA HIS A 171 -5.36 -7.45 4.41
C HIS A 171 -4.79 -6.25 3.68
N GLY A 172 -3.88 -6.53 2.74
CA GLY A 172 -3.19 -5.52 1.93
C GLY A 172 -2.14 -4.73 2.71
N GLY A 173 -1.34 -3.98 2.00
CA GLY A 173 -0.26 -3.17 2.56
C GLY A 173 0.19 -2.04 1.63
N PRO A 174 -0.74 -1.24 1.07
CA PRO A 174 -0.37 -0.15 0.17
C PRO A 174 0.31 0.96 0.97
N PHE A 175 1.44 1.47 0.48
CA PHE A 175 2.14 2.57 1.14
C PHE A 175 1.34 3.88 1.08
N ALA A 176 1.25 4.60 2.18
CA ALA A 176 0.52 5.86 2.26
C ALA A 176 1.13 6.98 1.41
N ASN A 177 2.44 6.95 1.17
CA ASN A 177 3.11 7.91 0.28
C ASN A 177 2.96 7.59 -1.22
N ILE A 178 2.39 6.42 -1.56
CA ILE A 178 2.20 5.98 -2.95
C ILE A 178 0.73 5.77 -3.27
N ALA A 179 -0.03 5.17 -2.35
CA ALA A 179 -1.45 4.86 -2.48
C ALA A 179 -2.24 5.38 -1.28
N HIS A 180 -3.37 4.75 -0.94
CA HIS A 180 -4.23 5.21 0.15
C HIS A 180 -3.76 4.81 1.56
N GLY A 181 -2.73 3.97 1.70
CA GLY A 181 -1.99 3.75 2.95
C GLY A 181 -2.73 3.09 4.10
N CYS A 182 -3.75 2.29 3.81
CA CYS A 182 -4.53 1.58 4.81
C CYS A 182 -5.02 0.23 4.28
N ASN A 183 -5.56 -0.61 5.14
CA ASN A 183 -6.08 -1.92 4.76
C ASN A 183 -7.19 -1.86 3.70
N SER A 184 -7.60 -3.03 3.20
CA SER A 184 -8.58 -3.11 2.12
C SER A 184 -9.99 -2.68 2.54
N VAL A 185 -10.78 -2.25 1.55
CA VAL A 185 -12.21 -1.99 1.70
C VAL A 185 -12.94 -3.24 2.17
N MET A 186 -12.58 -4.41 1.63
CA MET A 186 -13.20 -5.69 2.03
C MET A 186 -12.94 -6.02 3.49
N ALA A 187 -11.71 -5.83 3.98
CA ALA A 187 -11.36 -6.05 5.38
C ALA A 187 -12.21 -5.17 6.31
N THR A 188 -12.26 -3.87 6.05
CA THR A 188 -13.03 -2.93 6.86
C THR A 188 -14.53 -3.25 6.84
N LYS A 189 -15.12 -3.49 5.66
CA LYS A 189 -16.55 -3.84 5.56
C LYS A 189 -16.88 -5.18 6.20
N THR A 190 -15.96 -6.14 6.18
CA THR A 190 -16.12 -7.42 6.87
C THR A 190 -16.08 -7.23 8.38
N ALA A 191 -15.10 -6.48 8.90
CA ALA A 191 -15.00 -6.18 10.32
C ALA A 191 -16.26 -5.49 10.85
N MET A 192 -16.77 -4.48 10.13
CA MET A 192 -18.01 -3.75 10.48
C MET A 192 -19.27 -4.63 10.54
N LYS A 193 -19.25 -5.79 9.86
CA LYS A 193 -20.38 -6.75 9.92
C LYS A 193 -20.22 -7.77 11.05
N LEU A 194 -19.04 -7.93 11.59
CA LEU A 194 -18.72 -8.96 12.58
C LEU A 194 -18.60 -8.43 14.00
N ALA A 195 -18.50 -7.11 14.20
CA ALA A 195 -18.27 -6.50 15.50
C ALA A 195 -19.08 -5.22 15.67
N ASP A 196 -19.44 -4.90 16.93
CA ASP A 196 -20.11 -3.67 17.32
C ASP A 196 -19.19 -2.46 17.18
N TYR A 197 -17.88 -2.65 17.38
CA TYR A 197 -16.85 -1.65 17.23
C TYR A 197 -15.77 -2.13 16.28
N THR A 198 -15.51 -1.36 15.23
CA THR A 198 -14.42 -1.62 14.28
C THR A 198 -13.41 -0.49 14.34
N ILE A 199 -12.18 -0.84 14.69
CA ILE A 199 -11.06 0.11 14.74
C ILE A 199 -10.15 -0.19 13.54
N THR A 200 -9.80 0.84 12.79
CA THR A 200 -8.88 0.73 11.64
C THR A 200 -7.85 1.85 11.70
N GLU A 201 -6.74 1.65 11.03
CA GLU A 201 -5.66 2.63 10.99
C GLU A 201 -5.64 3.41 9.68
N ALA A 202 -4.92 4.54 9.72
CA ALA A 202 -4.46 5.26 8.54
C ALA A 202 -2.94 5.43 8.67
N GLY A 203 -2.20 5.00 7.64
CA GLY A 203 -0.73 4.94 7.69
C GLY A 203 -0.05 6.30 7.73
N PHE A 204 1.11 6.39 8.35
CA PHE A 204 1.91 7.60 8.53
C PHE A 204 1.22 8.70 9.39
N GLY A 205 1.59 9.95 9.18
CA GLY A 205 0.99 11.08 9.88
C GLY A 205 -0.45 11.37 9.42
N ALA A 206 -1.19 12.10 10.27
CA ALA A 206 -2.57 12.46 9.99
C ALA A 206 -2.71 13.37 8.75
N ASP A 207 -1.69 14.13 8.44
CA ASP A 207 -1.57 14.98 7.24
C ASP A 207 -1.35 14.20 5.93
N LEU A 208 -1.14 12.90 6.00
CA LEU A 208 -0.95 12.04 4.85
C LEU A 208 -1.96 10.88 4.86
N GLY A 209 -1.86 9.98 5.81
CA GLY A 209 -2.66 8.76 5.85
C GLY A 209 -4.11 9.01 6.19
N ALA A 210 -4.41 9.87 7.17
CA ALA A 210 -5.80 10.17 7.50
C ALA A 210 -6.52 10.92 6.36
N GLU A 211 -5.86 11.86 5.69
CA GLU A 211 -6.43 12.53 4.52
C GLU A 211 -6.75 11.53 3.42
N LYS A 212 -5.83 10.65 3.07
CA LYS A 212 -6.08 9.60 2.07
C LYS A 212 -7.15 8.59 2.49
N PHE A 213 -7.20 8.26 3.76
CA PHE A 213 -8.25 7.40 4.29
C PHE A 213 -9.64 8.03 4.09
N PHE A 214 -9.82 9.30 4.45
CA PHE A 214 -11.09 10.00 4.27
C PHE A 214 -11.39 10.28 2.81
N ASP A 215 -10.46 10.88 2.08
CA ASP A 215 -10.70 11.40 0.74
C ASP A 215 -10.70 10.33 -0.35
N ILE A 216 -10.00 9.22 -0.14
CA ILE A 216 -9.97 8.11 -1.09
C ILE A 216 -10.84 6.96 -0.60
N LYS A 217 -10.43 6.30 0.50
CA LYS A 217 -11.05 5.05 0.92
C LYS A 217 -12.49 5.25 1.41
N CYS A 218 -12.73 6.21 2.30
CA CYS A 218 -14.05 6.44 2.85
C CYS A 218 -15.05 6.88 1.78
N ARG A 219 -14.67 7.83 0.92
CA ARG A 219 -15.53 8.29 -0.18
C ARG A 219 -15.84 7.16 -1.15
N TYR A 220 -14.82 6.42 -1.56
CA TYR A 220 -14.98 5.32 -2.49
C TYR A 220 -15.85 4.18 -1.92
N ALA A 221 -15.61 3.80 -0.67
CA ALA A 221 -16.27 2.66 -0.03
C ALA A 221 -17.61 3.01 0.65
N GLY A 222 -17.98 4.29 0.73
CA GLY A 222 -19.16 4.75 1.47
C GLY A 222 -19.01 4.59 2.99
N LEU A 223 -17.77 4.71 3.50
CA LEU A 223 -17.49 4.60 4.94
C LEU A 223 -17.65 5.96 5.61
N LYS A 224 -18.21 5.95 6.82
CA LYS A 224 -18.36 7.14 7.67
C LYS A 224 -17.87 6.79 9.07
N PRO A 225 -16.62 7.11 9.43
CA PRO A 225 -16.11 6.90 10.78
C PRO A 225 -16.90 7.71 11.82
N ASP A 226 -17.26 7.09 12.94
CA ASP A 226 -17.97 7.75 14.04
C ASP A 226 -17.02 8.55 14.94
N ALA A 227 -15.77 8.14 15.02
CA ALA A 227 -14.75 8.81 15.81
C ALA A 227 -13.36 8.68 15.18
N VAL A 228 -12.50 9.63 15.46
CA VAL A 228 -11.08 9.60 15.11
C VAL A 228 -10.25 9.69 16.39
N VAL A 229 -9.28 8.78 16.53
CA VAL A 229 -8.28 8.83 17.60
C VAL A 229 -6.98 9.34 16.98
N LEU A 230 -6.62 10.58 17.30
CA LEU A 230 -5.34 11.17 16.89
C LEU A 230 -4.30 10.89 17.99
N VAL A 231 -3.28 10.10 17.63
CA VAL A 231 -2.20 9.73 18.53
C VAL A 231 -1.08 10.76 18.47
N ALA A 232 -0.78 11.40 19.59
CA ALA A 232 0.33 12.31 19.76
C ALA A 232 1.20 11.85 20.94
N THR A 233 2.52 11.82 20.75
CA THR A 233 3.44 11.48 21.83
C THR A 233 4.15 12.74 22.34
N VAL A 234 4.44 12.79 23.64
CA VAL A 234 5.24 13.87 24.25
C VAL A 234 6.59 14.03 23.52
N ARG A 235 7.21 12.93 23.11
CA ARG A 235 8.46 12.96 22.34
C ARG A 235 8.29 13.68 21.00
N ALA A 236 7.21 13.40 20.29
CA ALA A 236 6.90 14.07 19.01
C ALA A 236 6.67 15.57 19.23
N LEU A 237 5.88 15.94 20.26
CA LEU A 237 5.64 17.34 20.58
C LEU A 237 6.96 18.08 20.94
N LYS A 238 7.84 17.47 21.74
CA LYS A 238 9.17 18.06 22.03
C LYS A 238 10.00 18.24 20.77
N MET A 239 10.00 17.26 19.86
CA MET A 239 10.73 17.36 18.60
C MET A 239 10.18 18.49 17.72
N HIS A 240 8.86 18.63 17.60
CA HIS A 240 8.22 19.74 16.89
C HIS A 240 8.47 21.08 17.60
N GLY A 241 8.70 21.09 18.91
CA GLY A 241 9.13 22.24 19.69
C GLY A 241 10.62 22.61 19.57
N GLY A 242 11.38 21.87 18.73
CA GLY A 242 12.78 22.17 18.41
C GLY A 242 13.81 21.37 19.21
N VAL A 243 13.41 20.35 19.97
CA VAL A 243 14.37 19.49 20.70
C VAL A 243 14.99 18.47 19.74
N PRO A 244 16.32 18.33 19.70
CA PRO A 244 17.02 17.31 18.92
C PRO A 244 16.59 15.89 19.30
N LYS A 245 16.65 14.96 18.33
CA LYS A 245 16.25 13.55 18.55
C LYS A 245 17.01 12.85 19.69
N THR A 246 18.26 13.25 19.93
CA THR A 246 19.11 12.74 21.02
C THR A 246 18.63 13.10 22.41
N ASP A 247 17.89 14.22 22.55
CA ASP A 247 17.58 14.85 23.84
C ASP A 247 16.08 14.73 24.21
N LEU A 248 15.31 13.95 23.42
CA LEU A 248 13.85 13.81 23.60
C LEU A 248 13.45 13.10 24.90
N THR A 249 14.37 12.44 25.60
CA THR A 249 14.11 11.79 26.89
C THR A 249 14.06 12.78 28.04
N ALA A 250 14.84 13.88 27.97
CA ALA A 250 14.86 14.90 29.03
C ALA A 250 13.54 15.68 29.12
N PRO A 251 13.05 16.02 30.31
CA PRO A 251 11.86 16.88 30.47
C PRO A 251 12.06 18.24 29.84
N ASN A 252 11.09 18.72 29.02
CA ASN A 252 11.11 20.05 28.43
C ASN A 252 9.68 20.53 28.13
N VAL A 253 9.07 21.17 29.09
CA VAL A 253 7.67 21.64 29.04
C VAL A 253 7.51 22.76 27.98
N ASP A 254 8.49 23.65 27.86
CA ASP A 254 8.42 24.75 26.89
C ASP A 254 8.47 24.26 25.46
N ALA A 255 9.23 23.22 25.19
CA ALA A 255 9.25 22.57 23.88
C ALA A 255 7.90 21.87 23.59
N VAL A 256 7.30 21.21 24.57
CA VAL A 256 5.94 20.63 24.41
C VAL A 256 4.94 21.72 24.04
N LYS A 257 4.90 22.84 24.78
CA LYS A 257 4.01 23.98 24.47
C LYS A 257 4.22 24.51 23.06
N LYS A 258 5.45 24.66 22.62
CA LYS A 258 5.77 25.08 21.24
C LYS A 258 5.31 24.06 20.20
N GLY A 259 5.43 22.76 20.50
CA GLY A 259 5.07 21.67 19.58
C GLY A 259 3.56 21.41 19.49
N ILE A 260 2.75 21.88 20.45
CA ILE A 260 1.29 21.74 20.44
C ILE A 260 0.66 22.37 19.16
N VAL A 261 1.20 23.44 18.65
CA VAL A 261 0.70 24.08 17.41
C VAL A 261 0.63 23.10 16.24
N ASN A 262 1.59 22.17 16.15
CA ASN A 262 1.56 21.12 15.12
C ASN A 262 0.36 20.14 15.36
N LEU A 263 0.13 19.74 16.59
CA LEU A 263 -1.01 18.89 16.94
C LEU A 263 -2.34 19.60 16.65
N GLU A 264 -2.47 20.86 17.01
CA GLU A 264 -3.67 21.66 16.74
C GLU A 264 -3.96 21.72 15.23
N LYS A 265 -2.91 21.85 14.39
CA LYS A 265 -3.08 21.83 12.94
C LYS A 265 -3.59 20.48 12.42
N HIS A 266 -3.09 19.37 12.94
CA HIS A 266 -3.61 18.04 12.59
C HIS A 266 -5.08 17.87 13.01
N ILE A 267 -5.45 18.38 14.18
CA ILE A 267 -6.85 18.38 14.66
C ILE A 267 -7.75 19.18 13.72
N GLU A 268 -7.30 20.38 13.31
CA GLU A 268 -8.02 21.23 12.38
C GLU A 268 -8.23 20.53 11.02
N ASN A 269 -7.17 19.94 10.45
CA ASN A 269 -7.23 19.22 9.20
C ASN A 269 -8.25 18.06 9.24
N ILE A 270 -8.20 17.24 10.30
CA ILE A 270 -9.14 16.12 10.45
C ILE A 270 -10.59 16.63 10.59
N LYS A 271 -10.81 17.71 11.33
CA LYS A 271 -12.15 18.32 11.45
C LYS A 271 -12.66 18.84 10.11
N THR A 272 -11.77 19.33 9.26
CA THR A 272 -12.15 19.89 7.95
C THR A 272 -12.58 18.79 6.97
N VAL A 273 -11.90 17.64 6.96
CA VAL A 273 -12.20 16.53 6.03
C VAL A 273 -13.22 15.54 6.58
N SER A 274 -13.52 15.59 7.88
CA SER A 274 -14.36 14.60 8.59
C SER A 274 -15.45 15.31 9.40
N TYR A 275 -16.69 14.89 9.21
CA TYR A 275 -17.84 15.31 10.06
C TYR A 275 -17.93 14.51 11.36
N THR A 276 -16.87 13.86 11.80
CA THR A 276 -16.84 12.91 12.92
C THR A 276 -16.34 13.54 14.21
N HIS A 277 -16.65 12.91 15.33
CA HIS A 277 -16.14 13.31 16.63
C HIS A 277 -14.64 12.97 16.75
N LEU A 278 -13.82 14.00 16.91
CA LEU A 278 -12.38 13.86 17.12
C LEU A 278 -12.08 13.68 18.60
N ARG A 279 -11.29 12.66 18.94
CA ARG A 279 -10.67 12.51 20.25
C ARG A 279 -9.17 12.42 20.09
N ALA A 280 -8.44 13.32 20.75
CA ALA A 280 -6.99 13.23 20.88
C ALA A 280 -6.66 12.33 22.07
N HIS A 281 -5.82 11.34 21.87
CA HIS A 281 -5.34 10.43 22.90
C HIS A 281 -3.83 10.59 23.06
N GLU A 282 -3.38 10.81 24.30
CA GLU A 282 -1.97 10.76 24.65
C GLU A 282 -1.61 9.31 24.98
N THR A 283 -0.67 8.74 24.23
CA THR A 283 0.02 7.54 24.67
C THR A 283 1.17 7.97 25.56
N ALA A 284 1.11 7.64 26.84
CA ALA A 284 2.28 7.64 27.71
C ALA A 284 3.25 6.59 27.16
N ALA A 285 4.06 7.01 26.18
CA ALA A 285 5.13 6.17 25.71
C ALA A 285 6.18 6.10 26.78
N ASN A 286 6.26 4.97 27.43
CA ASN A 286 7.38 4.44 28.20
C ASN A 286 8.30 5.51 28.81
N LEU A 287 8.08 5.76 30.04
CA LEU A 287 9.06 6.27 30.97
C LEU A 287 10.30 5.38 30.98
#